data_b05c7ea5763ff965e3eb094c2b6803cc
#
_entry.id   b05c7ea5763ff965e3eb094c2b6803cc
#
_cell.length_a   1.000
_cell.length_b   1.000
_cell.length_c   1.000
_cell.angle_alpha   90.00
_cell.angle_beta   90.00
_cell.angle_gamma   90.00
#
_symmetry.space_group_name_H-M   'P 1'
#
loop_
_entity.id
_entity.type
_entity.pdbx_description
1 polymer ?
#
loop_
_entity_poly.entity_id
_entity_poly.type
_entity_poly.pdbx_seq_one_letter_code
_entity_poly.pdbx_strand_id
1 'polypeptide(L)'
;MNQTIHNLITEQLSSWETARNNYEALSTVKVKELDVNGVPYKVQFNPARIVSSGAKVDAKTIKERKCFLCPANLPAVQKGVPFKEHYNILVNPFPIFPRHLTIPEQAHVDQRIATRMEDMLDLAQALTDYVIFYNGPKCGAEVIPNVLFKTLRNLGLRHLILVRN
;
A
#
# COMPACT_ATOMS: atom_id res chain seq x y z
N MET A 1 -8.70 16.94 0.40
CA MET A 1 -8.36 15.51 0.56
C MET A 1 -7.06 15.30 1.34
N ASN A 2 -5.93 15.94 1.01
CA ASN A 2 -4.64 15.74 1.70
C ASN A 2 -4.72 15.88 3.22
N GLN A 3 -5.42 16.92 3.75
CA GLN A 3 -5.58 17.09 5.19
C GLN A 3 -6.39 15.95 5.84
N THR A 4 -7.44 15.49 5.18
CA THR A 4 -8.26 14.36 5.65
C THR A 4 -7.41 13.10 5.78
N ILE A 5 -6.55 12.83 4.80
CA ILE A 5 -5.64 11.68 4.83
C ILE A 5 -4.55 11.84 5.90
N HIS A 6 -4.05 13.06 6.10
CA HIS A 6 -3.11 13.33 7.21
C HIS A 6 -3.75 12.98 8.56
N ASN A 7 -4.97 13.44 8.78
CA ASN A 7 -5.73 13.16 10.00
C ASN A 7 -5.98 11.65 10.19
N LEU A 8 -6.38 10.94 9.10
CA LEU A 8 -6.56 9.49 9.13
C LEU A 8 -5.27 8.77 9.56
N ILE A 9 -4.12 9.11 8.97
CA ILE A 9 -2.85 8.50 9.33
C ILE A 9 -2.52 8.75 10.81
N THR A 10 -2.65 9.99 11.27
CA THR A 10 -2.38 10.36 12.66
C THR A 10 -3.27 9.57 13.63
N GLU A 11 -4.56 9.49 13.36
CA GLU A 11 -5.51 8.73 14.16
C GLU A 11 -5.19 7.24 14.17
N GLN A 12 -4.92 6.65 13.00
CA GLN A 12 -4.63 5.22 12.90
C GLN A 12 -3.31 4.84 13.59
N LEU A 13 -2.29 5.68 13.51
CA LEU A 13 -1.03 5.43 14.21
C LEU A 13 -1.16 5.62 15.74
N SER A 14 -2.10 6.42 16.21
CA SER A 14 -2.36 6.55 17.65
C SER A 14 -3.18 5.39 18.21
N SER A 15 -4.16 4.89 17.46
CA SER A 15 -5.14 3.89 17.92
C SER A 15 -4.82 2.45 17.54
N TRP A 16 -3.97 2.21 16.53
CA TRP A 16 -3.69 0.88 16.00
C TRP A 16 -2.22 0.50 16.23
N GLU A 17 -1.97 -0.29 17.27
CA GLU A 17 -0.62 -0.69 17.71
C GLU A 17 0.19 -1.35 16.59
N THR A 18 -0.40 -2.28 15.84
CA THR A 18 0.31 -2.96 14.72
C THR A 18 0.78 -1.96 13.67
N ALA A 19 -0.05 -1.01 13.28
CA ALA A 19 0.33 0.02 12.33
C ALA A 19 1.43 0.91 12.90
N ARG A 20 1.27 1.40 14.13
CA ARG A 20 2.26 2.24 14.82
C ARG A 20 3.63 1.58 14.85
N ASN A 21 3.73 0.35 15.38
CA ASN A 21 5.00 -0.36 15.51
C ASN A 21 5.70 -0.57 14.16
N ASN A 22 4.93 -0.90 13.11
CA ASN A 22 5.47 -1.08 11.77
C ASN A 22 5.90 0.25 11.10
N TYR A 23 5.25 1.37 11.42
CA TYR A 23 5.69 2.69 10.96
C TYR A 23 6.93 3.16 11.71
N GLU A 24 7.02 2.92 13.02
CA GLU A 24 8.23 3.19 13.81
C GLU A 24 9.42 2.38 13.30
N ALA A 25 9.22 1.11 12.90
CA ALA A 25 10.25 0.26 12.31
C ALA A 25 10.83 0.80 11.00
N LEU A 26 10.16 1.73 10.31
CA LEU A 26 10.74 2.41 9.13
C LEU A 26 12.01 3.20 9.47
N SER A 27 12.18 3.65 10.72
CA SER A 27 13.39 4.35 11.17
C SER A 27 14.63 3.45 11.18
N THR A 28 14.45 2.13 11.26
CA THR A 28 15.54 1.12 11.30
C THR A 28 15.84 0.50 9.94
N VAL A 29 15.15 0.94 8.90
CA VAL A 29 15.33 0.44 7.54
C VAL A 29 16.72 0.81 7.01
N LYS A 30 17.41 -0.19 6.46
CA LYS A 30 18.69 0.02 5.80
C LYS A 30 18.45 0.33 4.32
N VAL A 31 19.06 1.41 3.86
CA VAL A 31 18.98 1.83 2.45
C VAL A 31 20.39 1.84 1.86
N LYS A 32 20.55 1.25 0.67
CA LYS A 32 21.76 1.34 -0.14
C LYS A 32 21.42 1.99 -1.47
N GLU A 33 22.21 2.98 -1.86
CA GLU A 33 22.11 3.58 -3.19
C GLU A 33 23.09 2.89 -4.13
N LEU A 34 22.63 2.59 -5.32
CA LEU A 34 23.40 1.97 -6.40
C LEU A 34 23.19 2.78 -7.67
N ASP A 35 24.26 3.03 -8.40
CA ASP A 35 24.17 3.50 -9.78
C ASP A 35 24.36 2.31 -10.73
N VAL A 36 23.43 2.14 -11.65
CA VAL A 36 23.51 1.11 -12.68
C VAL A 36 23.33 1.78 -14.03
N ASN A 37 24.44 1.94 -14.75
CA ASN A 37 24.47 2.58 -16.07
C ASN A 37 23.89 4.01 -16.08
N GLY A 38 24.21 4.82 -15.06
CA GLY A 38 23.71 6.20 -14.91
C GLY A 38 22.29 6.31 -14.36
N VAL A 39 21.67 5.19 -13.96
CA VAL A 39 20.35 5.16 -13.34
C VAL A 39 20.52 4.92 -11.84
N PRO A 40 20.11 5.88 -10.97
CA PRO A 40 20.19 5.72 -9.53
C PRO A 40 19.08 4.81 -9.00
N TYR A 41 19.47 3.77 -8.25
CA TYR A 41 18.58 2.86 -7.56
C TYR A 41 18.73 2.98 -6.04
N LYS A 42 17.60 2.92 -5.32
CA LYS A 42 17.58 2.78 -3.87
C LYS A 42 17.12 1.38 -3.50
N VAL A 43 18.01 0.60 -2.90
CA VAL A 43 17.72 -0.75 -2.39
C VAL A 43 17.39 -0.63 -0.91
N GLN A 44 16.20 -1.06 -0.53
CA GLN A 44 15.70 -0.96 0.83
C GLN A 44 15.56 -2.36 1.46
N PHE A 45 16.18 -2.55 2.63
CA PHE A 45 16.00 -3.73 3.45
C PHE A 45 15.23 -3.38 4.73
N ASN A 46 14.05 -3.97 4.89
CA ASN A 46 13.18 -3.76 6.04
C ASN A 46 12.84 -5.11 6.69
N PRO A 47 13.56 -5.50 7.77
CA PRO A 47 13.35 -6.79 8.43
C PRO A 47 11.95 -6.94 9.05
N ALA A 48 11.32 -5.85 9.49
CA ALA A 48 9.97 -5.88 10.06
C ALA A 48 8.89 -6.34 9.05
N ARG A 49 9.20 -6.35 7.75
CA ARG A 49 8.27 -6.80 6.71
C ARG A 49 8.35 -8.28 6.36
N ILE A 50 9.20 -9.05 6.99
CA ILE A 50 9.35 -10.51 6.71
C ILE A 50 8.00 -11.22 6.82
N VAL A 51 7.19 -10.89 7.83
CA VAL A 51 5.85 -11.48 8.02
C VAL A 51 4.92 -11.19 6.83
N SER A 52 4.94 -9.96 6.34
CA SER A 52 4.12 -9.53 5.20
C SER A 52 4.63 -10.07 3.87
N SER A 53 5.95 -10.13 3.68
CA SER A 53 6.56 -10.62 2.43
C SER A 53 6.67 -12.14 2.34
N GLY A 54 6.58 -12.84 3.47
CA GLY A 54 6.59 -14.31 3.56
C GLY A 54 5.22 -14.97 3.40
N ALA A 55 4.16 -14.19 3.15
CA ALA A 55 2.82 -14.74 2.97
C ALA A 55 2.78 -15.71 1.78
N LYS A 56 2.16 -16.88 1.99
CA LYS A 56 1.98 -17.87 0.92
C LYS A 56 1.08 -17.32 -0.17
N VAL A 57 1.55 -17.35 -1.41
CA VAL A 57 0.87 -16.81 -2.61
C VAL A 57 0.51 -17.92 -3.62
N ASP A 58 0.50 -19.18 -3.20
CA ASP A 58 0.01 -20.28 -4.04
C ASP A 58 -1.50 -20.16 -4.29
N ALA A 59 -1.95 -20.63 -5.45
CA ALA A 59 -3.34 -20.47 -5.91
C ALA A 59 -4.37 -21.07 -4.93
N LYS A 60 -4.02 -22.15 -4.22
CA LYS A 60 -4.90 -22.79 -3.24
C LYS A 60 -5.07 -21.91 -2.01
N THR A 61 -3.98 -21.45 -1.43
CA THR A 61 -4.01 -20.55 -0.24
C THR A 61 -4.74 -19.26 -0.54
N ILE A 62 -4.55 -18.66 -1.74
CA ILE A 62 -5.25 -17.45 -2.15
C ILE A 62 -6.76 -17.68 -2.23
N LYS A 63 -7.19 -18.80 -2.82
CA LYS A 63 -8.61 -19.12 -2.99
C LYS A 63 -9.32 -19.38 -1.64
N GLU A 64 -8.62 -19.98 -0.69
CA GLU A 64 -9.16 -20.35 0.63
C GLU A 64 -9.10 -19.18 1.63
N ARG A 65 -8.23 -18.21 1.41
CA ARG A 65 -8.02 -17.07 2.32
C ARG A 65 -9.12 -16.03 2.13
N LYS A 66 -9.76 -15.63 3.24
CA LYS A 66 -10.63 -14.45 3.24
C LYS A 66 -9.85 -13.20 2.82
N CYS A 67 -10.43 -12.41 1.93
CA CYS A 67 -9.82 -11.15 1.51
C CYS A 67 -9.80 -10.17 2.68
N PHE A 68 -8.61 -9.82 3.16
CA PHE A 68 -8.44 -8.92 4.30
C PHE A 68 -8.70 -7.43 3.97
N LEU A 69 -9.02 -7.10 2.72
CA LEU A 69 -9.39 -5.75 2.30
C LEU A 69 -10.89 -5.59 2.07
N CYS A 70 -11.64 -6.69 2.08
CA CYS A 70 -13.10 -6.59 2.06
C CYS A 70 -13.59 -5.94 3.36
N PRO A 71 -14.55 -5.02 3.31
CA PRO A 71 -15.04 -4.30 4.49
C PRO A 71 -15.40 -5.21 5.67
N ALA A 72 -16.02 -6.37 5.40
CA ALA A 72 -16.40 -7.35 6.42
C ALA A 72 -15.22 -8.03 7.14
N ASN A 73 -14.01 -7.93 6.62
CA ASN A 73 -12.81 -8.59 7.14
C ASN A 73 -11.76 -7.60 7.65
N LEU A 74 -12.00 -6.30 7.55
CA LEU A 74 -11.10 -5.29 8.10
C LEU A 74 -11.03 -5.41 9.63
N PRO A 75 -9.85 -5.20 10.23
CA PRO A 75 -9.75 -5.07 11.68
C PRO A 75 -10.69 -3.98 12.20
N ALA A 76 -11.36 -4.21 13.33
CA ALA A 76 -12.32 -3.25 13.90
C ALA A 76 -11.70 -1.86 14.18
N VAL A 77 -10.39 -1.80 14.43
CA VAL A 77 -9.64 -0.55 14.65
C VAL A 77 -9.30 0.17 13.35
N GLN A 78 -9.34 -0.51 12.20
CA GLN A 78 -8.96 0.07 10.93
C GLN A 78 -10.09 0.93 10.36
N LYS A 79 -9.84 2.24 10.31
CA LYS A 79 -10.74 3.21 9.67
C LYS A 79 -10.25 3.54 8.27
N GLY A 80 -11.17 4.00 7.43
CA GLY A 80 -10.87 4.45 6.09
C GLY A 80 -11.60 5.74 5.73
N VAL A 81 -11.16 6.36 4.66
CA VAL A 81 -11.82 7.52 4.05
C VAL A 81 -12.40 7.09 2.71
N PRO A 82 -13.71 7.25 2.51
CA PRO A 82 -14.32 6.90 1.23
C PRO A 82 -13.80 7.82 0.12
N PHE A 83 -13.61 7.25 -1.07
CA PHE A 83 -13.28 7.98 -2.27
C PHE A 83 -14.18 7.49 -3.41
N LYS A 84 -14.87 8.43 -4.06
CA LYS A 84 -16.02 8.11 -4.91
C LYS A 84 -17.00 7.19 -4.14
N GLU A 85 -17.86 6.48 -4.82
CA GLU A 85 -18.86 5.64 -4.17
C GLU A 85 -18.36 4.23 -3.84
N HIS A 86 -17.21 3.82 -4.39
CA HIS A 86 -16.79 2.42 -4.37
C HIS A 86 -15.36 2.17 -3.92
N TYR A 87 -14.58 3.18 -3.57
CA TYR A 87 -13.24 3.01 -2.99
C TYR A 87 -13.19 3.37 -1.51
N ASN A 88 -12.23 2.77 -0.82
CA ASN A 88 -11.90 3.12 0.55
C ASN A 88 -10.39 3.37 0.68
N ILE A 89 -9.98 4.54 1.15
CA ILE A 89 -8.58 4.87 1.38
C ILE A 89 -8.20 4.39 2.77
N LEU A 90 -7.32 3.41 2.87
CA LEU A 90 -6.87 2.78 4.09
C LEU A 90 -5.39 3.05 4.36
N VAL A 91 -5.01 3.20 5.63
CA VAL A 91 -3.61 3.16 6.03
C VAL A 91 -3.08 1.73 5.86
N ASN A 92 -1.96 1.57 5.16
CA ASN A 92 -1.32 0.26 5.05
C ASN A 92 -0.59 -0.07 6.35
N PRO A 93 -0.97 -1.14 7.08
CA PRO A 93 -0.35 -1.48 8.37
C PRO A 93 1.07 -2.06 8.24
N PHE A 94 1.49 -2.41 7.02
CA PHE A 94 2.85 -2.89 6.72
C PHE A 94 3.54 -1.95 5.72
N PRO A 95 3.91 -0.73 6.13
CA PRO A 95 4.37 0.29 5.22
C PRO A 95 5.73 -0.05 4.62
N ILE A 96 5.95 0.43 3.39
CA ILE A 96 7.26 0.47 2.73
C ILE A 96 7.85 1.87 2.86
N PHE A 97 6.96 2.86 2.95
CA PHE A 97 7.29 4.28 2.99
C PHE A 97 6.49 4.98 4.08
N PRO A 98 6.96 6.12 4.57
CA PRO A 98 6.10 7.03 5.34
C PRO A 98 4.83 7.38 4.54
N ARG A 99 3.68 7.33 5.21
CA ARG A 99 2.36 7.63 4.61
C ARG A 99 1.98 6.69 3.45
N HIS A 100 2.14 5.39 3.65
CA HIS A 100 1.74 4.36 2.69
C HIS A 100 0.25 4.04 2.85
N LEU A 101 -0.52 4.24 1.78
CA LEU A 101 -1.94 3.93 1.73
C LEU A 101 -2.21 2.75 0.81
N THR A 102 -3.35 2.11 1.04
CA THR A 102 -3.91 1.05 0.18
C THR A 102 -5.35 1.43 -0.12
N ILE A 103 -5.73 1.38 -1.40
CA ILE A 103 -7.03 1.86 -1.85
C ILE A 103 -7.75 0.73 -2.58
N PRO A 104 -8.47 -0.13 -1.83
CA PRO A 104 -9.30 -1.18 -2.40
C PRO A 104 -10.63 -0.65 -2.88
N GLU A 105 -11.26 -1.39 -3.80
CA GLU A 105 -12.70 -1.30 -4.01
C GLU A 105 -13.43 -1.93 -2.81
N GLN A 106 -14.60 -1.40 -2.47
CA GLN A 106 -15.45 -1.96 -1.41
C GLN A 106 -16.04 -3.30 -1.82
N ALA A 107 -16.38 -3.45 -3.11
CA ALA A 107 -16.79 -4.74 -3.68
C ALA A 107 -15.60 -5.66 -3.91
N HIS A 108 -15.79 -6.97 -3.75
CA HIS A 108 -14.77 -7.95 -4.07
C HIS A 108 -14.71 -8.20 -5.58
N VAL A 109 -13.78 -7.56 -6.27
CA VAL A 109 -13.63 -7.61 -7.73
C VAL A 109 -12.22 -8.03 -8.13
N ASP A 110 -12.06 -8.49 -9.36
CA ASP A 110 -10.75 -8.77 -9.93
C ASP A 110 -9.89 -7.51 -9.99
N GLN A 111 -8.63 -7.64 -9.60
CA GLN A 111 -7.66 -6.55 -9.67
C GLN A 111 -7.26 -6.27 -11.12
N ARG A 112 -7.96 -5.35 -11.78
CA ARG A 112 -7.71 -4.94 -13.17
C ARG A 112 -7.73 -3.42 -13.31
N ILE A 113 -6.70 -2.86 -13.95
CA ILE A 113 -6.57 -1.41 -14.17
C ILE A 113 -7.38 -0.90 -15.37
N ALA A 114 -7.68 -1.74 -16.35
CA ALA A 114 -8.15 -1.32 -17.67
C ALA A 114 -9.38 -0.38 -17.63
N THR A 115 -10.31 -0.59 -16.70
CA THR A 115 -11.52 0.23 -16.55
C THR A 115 -11.44 1.23 -15.39
N ARG A 116 -10.27 1.41 -14.81
CA ARG A 116 -10.05 2.22 -13.60
C ARG A 116 -9.00 3.32 -13.77
N MET A 117 -8.54 3.55 -15.00
CA MET A 117 -7.51 4.56 -15.27
C MET A 117 -8.01 5.97 -14.93
N GLU A 118 -9.25 6.29 -15.23
CA GLU A 118 -9.86 7.57 -14.89
C GLU A 118 -9.90 7.78 -13.37
N ASP A 119 -10.32 6.76 -12.62
CA ASP A 119 -10.33 6.81 -11.15
C ASP A 119 -8.92 7.00 -10.57
N MET A 120 -7.91 6.42 -11.20
CA MET A 120 -6.50 6.61 -10.80
C MET A 120 -6.05 8.07 -11.01
N LEU A 121 -6.46 8.70 -12.11
CA LEU A 121 -6.16 10.11 -12.39
C LEU A 121 -6.91 11.04 -11.42
N ASP A 122 -8.17 10.78 -11.16
CA ASP A 122 -8.97 11.54 -10.19
C ASP A 122 -8.38 11.45 -8.78
N LEU A 123 -7.91 10.24 -8.40
CA LEU A 123 -7.23 10.04 -7.13
C LEU A 123 -5.91 10.81 -7.06
N ALA A 124 -5.13 10.83 -8.15
CA ALA A 124 -3.89 11.61 -8.23
C ALA A 124 -4.15 13.11 -8.13
N GLN A 125 -5.24 13.59 -8.71
CA GLN A 125 -5.68 14.99 -8.59
C GLN A 125 -6.14 15.32 -7.16
N ALA A 126 -6.82 14.40 -6.49
CA ALA A 126 -7.30 14.59 -5.11
C ALA A 126 -6.18 14.51 -4.05
N LEU A 127 -5.11 13.75 -4.34
CA LEU A 127 -3.99 13.47 -3.43
C LEU A 127 -2.66 14.00 -4.00
N THR A 128 -2.56 15.30 -4.16
CA THR A 128 -1.42 15.98 -4.80
C THR A 128 -0.07 15.77 -4.11
N ASP A 129 -0.08 15.42 -2.82
CA ASP A 129 1.15 15.12 -2.05
C ASP A 129 1.63 13.68 -2.21
N TYR A 130 0.93 12.87 -3.02
CA TYR A 130 1.17 11.45 -3.15
C TYR A 130 1.48 11.04 -4.59
N VAL A 131 2.27 10.00 -4.73
CA VAL A 131 2.39 9.25 -5.98
C VAL A 131 1.39 8.10 -5.94
N ILE A 132 0.57 7.99 -6.95
CA ILE A 132 -0.39 6.90 -7.11
C ILE A 132 0.22 5.85 -8.02
N PHE A 133 0.12 4.58 -7.64
CA PHE A 133 0.61 3.49 -8.46
C PHE A 133 -0.28 2.26 -8.36
N TYR A 134 -0.23 1.44 -9.38
CA TYR A 134 -0.94 0.18 -9.47
C TYR A 134 0.04 -0.98 -9.51
N ASN A 135 -0.19 -1.99 -8.67
CA ASN A 135 0.53 -3.25 -8.71
C ASN A 135 -0.38 -4.33 -9.31
N GLY A 136 -0.07 -4.81 -10.50
CA GLY A 136 -0.83 -5.89 -11.13
C GLY A 136 -0.68 -7.23 -10.39
N PRO A 137 -1.66 -8.12 -10.50
CA PRO A 137 -1.72 -9.37 -9.74
C PRO A 137 -0.58 -10.36 -10.05
N LYS A 138 0.16 -10.17 -11.12
CA LYS A 138 1.31 -11.02 -11.52
C LYS A 138 2.66 -10.32 -11.38
N CYS A 139 2.71 -9.12 -10.79
CA CYS A 139 3.91 -8.30 -10.69
C CYS A 139 4.65 -8.46 -9.35
N GLY A 140 4.63 -9.64 -8.75
CA GLY A 140 5.32 -9.92 -7.49
C GLY A 140 4.71 -9.21 -6.26
N ALA A 141 3.63 -8.46 -6.42
CA ALA A 141 2.76 -8.09 -5.33
C ALA A 141 1.95 -9.31 -4.89
N GLU A 142 1.61 -9.39 -3.61
CA GLU A 142 0.64 -10.38 -3.15
C GLU A 142 -0.58 -10.33 -4.07
N VAL A 143 -1.00 -11.49 -4.58
CA VAL A 143 -2.24 -11.61 -5.34
C VAL A 143 -3.39 -11.38 -4.38
N ILE A 144 -3.76 -10.12 -4.21
CA ILE A 144 -4.88 -9.72 -3.39
C ILE A 144 -5.94 -9.23 -4.37
N PRO A 145 -7.05 -9.97 -4.52
CA PRO A 145 -8.24 -9.40 -5.14
C PRO A 145 -8.55 -8.08 -4.43
N ASN A 146 -9.00 -7.04 -5.12
CA ASN A 146 -9.44 -5.75 -4.61
C ASN A 146 -8.41 -4.64 -4.35
N VAL A 147 -7.11 -4.85 -4.37
CA VAL A 147 -6.18 -3.70 -4.29
C VAL A 147 -6.03 -3.07 -5.64
N LEU A 148 -6.68 -1.94 -5.88
CA LEU A 148 -6.49 -1.21 -7.12
C LEU A 148 -5.32 -0.26 -7.04
N PHE A 149 -5.27 0.60 -6.02
CA PHE A 149 -4.24 1.63 -5.96
C PHE A 149 -3.49 1.59 -4.65
N LYS A 150 -2.23 1.93 -4.71
CA LYS A 150 -1.39 2.22 -3.56
C LYS A 150 -0.83 3.62 -3.69
N THR A 151 -0.52 4.23 -2.58
CA THR A 151 0.10 5.53 -2.59
C THR A 151 1.32 5.56 -1.69
N LEU A 152 2.24 6.43 -2.03
CA LEU A 152 3.32 6.83 -1.16
C LEU A 152 3.48 8.35 -1.24
N ARG A 153 3.98 8.97 -0.18
CA ARG A 153 4.33 10.39 -0.21
C ARG A 153 5.37 10.62 -1.30
N ASN A 154 5.20 11.67 -2.08
CA ASN A 154 6.19 12.05 -3.08
C ASN A 154 7.51 12.46 -2.39
N LEU A 155 8.50 11.57 -2.42
CA LEU A 155 9.83 11.76 -1.84
C LEU A 155 10.90 12.03 -2.91
N GLY A 156 10.49 12.34 -4.14
CA GLY A 156 11.41 12.53 -5.27
C GLY A 156 12.10 11.23 -5.72
N LEU A 157 11.55 10.07 -5.35
CA LEU A 157 12.11 8.77 -5.71
C LEU A 157 11.81 8.47 -7.18
N ARG A 158 12.84 8.40 -8.00
CA ARG A 158 12.73 8.02 -9.42
C ARG A 158 12.71 6.50 -9.60
N HIS A 159 13.49 5.76 -8.81
CA HIS A 159 13.55 4.29 -8.88
C HIS A 159 13.76 3.70 -7.48
N LEU A 160 12.96 2.71 -7.12
CA LEU A 160 13.11 1.98 -5.88
C LEU A 160 13.03 0.47 -6.13
N ILE A 161 14.05 -0.26 -5.71
CA ILE A 161 14.07 -1.72 -5.69
C ILE A 161 13.83 -2.17 -4.26
N LEU A 162 12.81 -3.00 -4.06
CA LEU A 162 12.56 -3.68 -2.80
C LEU A 162 13.18 -5.06 -2.85
N VAL A 163 14.15 -5.31 -1.97
CA VAL A 163 14.70 -6.65 -1.80
C VAL A 163 13.78 -7.43 -0.86
N ARG A 164 13.29 -8.56 -1.36
CA ARG A 164 12.62 -9.58 -0.54
C ARG A 164 13.67 -10.58 -0.05
N ASN A 165 13.61 -10.93 1.21
CA ASN A 165 14.32 -12.09 1.76
C ASN A 165 13.54 -13.35 1.42
#